data_95277b20a3af36f20228d7f4dcfff30f
#
_entry.id   95277b20a3af36f20228d7f4dcfff30f
#
_cell.length_a   1.000
_cell.length_b   1.000
_cell.length_c   1.000
_cell.angle_alpha   90.00
_cell.angle_beta   90.00
_cell.angle_gamma   90.00
#
_symmetry.space_group_name_H-M   'P 1'
#
loop_
_entity.id
_entity.type
_entity.pdbx_description
1 polymer ?
#
loop_
_entity_poly.entity_id
_entity_poly.type
_entity_poly.pdbx_seq_one_letter_code
_entity_poly.pdbx_strand_id
1 'polypeptide(L)'
;MRCILVDDEPLALDVLSSYLEKVEGVQLVARCTNPLEAIRILSEEAIDLVFLDIEMPNLSGIDLVKSLDRLPQFIFTTAYPQYALEGF
;
A
#
# COMPACT_ATOMS: atom_id res chain seq x y z
N MET A 1 1.76 -2.99 -14.74
CA MET A 1 2.29 -2.61 -13.42
C MET A 1 1.58 -3.41 -12.34
N ARG A 2 2.33 -4.14 -11.57
CA ARG A 2 1.78 -4.98 -10.49
C ARG A 2 1.79 -4.20 -9.18
N CYS A 3 0.67 -4.18 -8.48
CA CYS A 3 0.55 -3.41 -7.25
C CYS A 3 -0.13 -4.19 -6.12
N ILE A 4 0.10 -3.73 -4.90
CA ILE A 4 -0.63 -4.20 -3.73
C ILE A 4 -1.17 -3.00 -2.95
N LEU A 5 -2.22 -3.27 -2.17
CA LEU A 5 -2.82 -2.30 -1.27
C LEU A 5 -2.55 -2.74 0.16
N VAL A 6 -2.13 -1.82 1.01
CA VAL A 6 -1.88 -2.08 2.43
C VAL A 6 -2.59 -1.03 3.27
N ASP A 7 -3.61 -1.45 4.00
CA ASP A 7 -4.41 -0.57 4.85
C ASP A 7 -5.12 -1.43 5.88
N ASP A 8 -5.13 -1.03 7.13
CA ASP A 8 -5.82 -1.76 8.19
C ASP A 8 -7.36 -1.62 8.12
N GLU A 9 -7.85 -0.69 7.30
CA GLU A 9 -9.28 -0.46 7.11
C GLU A 9 -9.79 -1.20 5.88
N PRO A 10 -10.62 -2.26 6.03
CA PRO A 10 -11.14 -3.00 4.86
C PRO A 10 -11.94 -2.13 3.90
N LEU A 11 -12.67 -1.14 4.40
CA LEU A 11 -13.44 -0.24 3.53
C LEU A 11 -12.54 0.61 2.65
N ALA A 12 -11.40 1.04 3.16
CA ALA A 12 -10.42 1.79 2.36
C ALA A 12 -9.86 0.92 1.24
N LEU A 13 -9.60 -0.35 1.53
CA LEU A 13 -9.15 -1.31 0.51
C LEU A 13 -10.21 -1.52 -0.57
N ASP A 14 -11.47 -1.59 -0.19
CA ASP A 14 -12.57 -1.73 -1.16
C ASP A 14 -12.65 -0.53 -2.09
N VAL A 15 -12.54 0.67 -1.54
CA VAL A 15 -12.60 1.90 -2.33
C VAL A 15 -11.42 1.98 -3.30
N LEU A 16 -10.22 1.73 -2.82
CA LEU A 16 -9.01 1.78 -3.66
C LEU A 16 -9.04 0.70 -4.74
N SER A 17 -9.47 -0.54 -4.39
CA SER A 17 -9.62 -1.61 -5.37
C SER A 17 -10.56 -1.22 -6.50
N SER A 18 -11.67 -0.61 -6.14
CA SER A 18 -12.69 -0.15 -7.08
C SER A 18 -12.12 0.86 -8.09
N TYR A 19 -11.29 1.80 -7.61
CA TYR A 19 -10.65 2.77 -8.47
C TYR A 19 -9.60 2.13 -9.38
N LEU A 20 -8.78 1.22 -8.82
CA LEU A 20 -7.71 0.58 -9.58
C LEU A 20 -8.22 -0.32 -10.70
N GLU A 21 -9.40 -0.92 -10.54
CA GLU A 21 -10.03 -1.72 -11.58
C GLU A 21 -10.28 -0.93 -12.86
N LYS A 22 -10.40 0.39 -12.74
CA LYS A 22 -10.67 1.29 -13.86
C LYS A 22 -9.41 1.81 -14.53
N VAL A 23 -8.24 1.51 -13.97
CA VAL A 23 -6.97 2.01 -14.49
C VAL A 23 -6.33 0.93 -15.35
N GLU A 24 -6.13 1.23 -16.62
CA GLU A 24 -5.44 0.31 -17.53
C GLU A 24 -3.96 0.17 -17.16
N GLY A 25 -3.44 -1.04 -17.33
CA GLY A 25 -2.03 -1.30 -17.07
C GLY A 25 -1.70 -1.57 -15.62
N VAL A 26 -2.66 -1.50 -14.71
CA VAL A 26 -2.47 -1.79 -13.30
C VAL A 26 -3.14 -3.11 -12.95
N GLN A 27 -2.37 -4.02 -12.37
CA GLN A 27 -2.86 -5.32 -11.90
C GLN A 27 -2.77 -5.35 -10.37
N LEU A 28 -3.90 -5.48 -9.70
CA LEU A 28 -3.92 -5.64 -8.25
C LEU A 28 -3.60 -7.09 -7.89
N VAL A 29 -2.45 -7.30 -7.26
CA VAL A 29 -1.97 -8.63 -6.88
C VAL A 29 -2.54 -9.07 -5.55
N ALA A 30 -2.61 -8.16 -4.57
CA ALA A 30 -3.08 -8.49 -3.24
C ALA A 30 -3.57 -7.26 -2.49
N ARG A 31 -4.40 -7.52 -1.48
CA ARG A 31 -4.90 -6.53 -0.52
C ARG A 31 -4.49 -7.02 0.85
N CYS A 32 -3.79 -6.18 1.60
CA CYS A 32 -3.25 -6.55 2.91
C CYS A 32 -3.82 -5.64 3.99
N THR A 33 -4.35 -6.24 5.05
CA THR A 33 -4.79 -5.50 6.24
C THR A 33 -3.73 -5.48 7.32
N ASN A 34 -2.62 -6.19 7.10
CA ASN A 34 -1.55 -6.37 8.05
C ASN A 34 -0.21 -6.11 7.35
N PRO A 35 0.66 -5.25 7.91
CA PRO A 35 1.96 -4.97 7.29
C PRO A 35 2.87 -6.20 7.15
N LEU A 36 2.73 -7.20 8.02
CA LEU A 36 3.52 -8.43 7.92
C LEU A 36 3.15 -9.24 6.67
N GLU A 37 1.86 -9.26 6.29
CA GLU A 37 1.43 -9.86 5.03
C GLU A 37 2.05 -9.15 3.84
N ALA A 38 2.09 -7.82 3.89
CA ALA A 38 2.68 -7.03 2.82
C ALA A 38 4.17 -7.34 2.66
N ILE A 39 4.90 -7.43 3.75
CA ILE A 39 6.32 -7.77 3.72
C ILE A 39 6.53 -9.15 3.07
N ARG A 40 5.70 -10.13 3.43
CA ARG A 40 5.79 -11.47 2.86
C ARG A 40 5.55 -11.44 1.34
N ILE A 41 4.52 -10.75 0.91
CA ILE A 41 4.19 -10.66 -0.52
C ILE A 41 5.30 -9.94 -1.28
N LEU A 42 5.82 -8.85 -0.73
CA LEU A 42 6.91 -8.11 -1.36
C LEU A 42 8.20 -8.91 -1.48
N SER A 43 8.41 -9.89 -0.58
CA SER A 43 9.57 -10.77 -0.66
C SER A 43 9.38 -11.91 -1.65
N GLU A 44 8.15 -12.32 -1.93
CA GLU A 44 7.83 -13.47 -2.79
C GLU A 44 7.43 -13.08 -4.21
N GLU A 45 6.86 -11.89 -4.38
CA GLU A 45 6.26 -11.43 -5.64
C GLU A 45 6.98 -10.20 -6.18
N ALA A 46 7.02 -10.09 -7.50
CA ALA A 46 7.54 -8.88 -8.14
C ALA A 46 6.45 -7.81 -8.12
N ILE A 47 6.59 -6.84 -7.23
CA ILE A 47 5.63 -5.74 -7.06
C ILE A 47 6.29 -4.43 -7.47
N ASP A 48 5.61 -3.67 -8.32
CA ASP A 48 6.09 -2.39 -8.84
C ASP A 48 5.63 -1.22 -7.98
N LEU A 49 4.45 -1.33 -7.37
CA LEU A 49 3.80 -0.20 -6.70
C LEU A 49 3.06 -0.68 -5.45
N VAL A 50 3.23 0.05 -4.36
CA VAL A 50 2.53 -0.21 -3.10
C VAL A 50 1.74 1.03 -2.70
N PHE A 51 0.43 0.87 -2.54
CA PHE A 51 -0.42 1.88 -1.89
C PHE A 51 -0.45 1.56 -0.41
N LEU A 52 0.05 2.46 0.40
CA LEU A 52 0.32 2.21 1.80
C LEU A 52 -0.31 3.29 2.68
N ASP A 53 -1.12 2.85 3.65
CA ASP A 53 -1.61 3.74 4.69
C ASP A 53 -0.46 4.09 5.64
N ILE A 54 -0.25 5.38 5.88
CA ILE A 54 0.84 5.84 6.74
C ILE A 54 0.53 5.65 8.22
N GLU A 55 -0.72 5.41 8.59
CA GLU A 55 -1.11 5.18 9.97
C GLU A 55 -1.70 3.80 10.16
N MET A 56 -0.87 2.86 10.57
CA MET A 56 -1.31 1.53 10.95
C MET A 56 -0.94 1.25 12.40
N PRO A 57 -1.84 0.59 13.17
CA PRO A 57 -1.65 0.44 14.62
C PRO A 57 -0.38 -0.29 15.05
N ASN A 58 0.03 -1.29 14.30
CA ASN A 58 1.10 -2.19 14.71
C ASN A 58 2.45 -1.89 14.08
N LEU A 59 2.44 -1.15 12.97
CA LEU A 59 3.66 -0.81 12.24
C LEU A 59 3.35 0.37 11.34
N SER A 60 4.10 1.46 11.48
CA SER A 60 3.89 2.61 10.60
C SER A 60 4.32 2.28 9.18
N GLY A 61 3.76 3.00 8.20
CA GLY A 61 4.14 2.83 6.82
C GLY A 61 5.64 3.05 6.61
N ILE A 62 6.22 3.98 7.35
CA ILE A 62 7.66 4.26 7.28
C ILE A 62 8.48 3.08 7.76
N ASP A 63 8.06 2.43 8.85
CA ASP A 63 8.75 1.25 9.35
C ASP A 63 8.69 0.10 8.36
N LEU A 64 7.56 -0.06 7.68
CA LEU A 64 7.43 -1.06 6.61
C LEU A 64 8.45 -0.79 5.50
N VAL A 65 8.57 0.44 5.03
CA VAL A 65 9.52 0.81 4.00
C VAL A 65 10.95 0.47 4.42
N LYS A 66 11.31 0.78 5.67
CA LYS A 66 12.65 0.52 6.18
C LYS A 66 12.99 -0.95 6.31
N SER A 67 11.99 -1.82 6.40
CA SER A 67 12.21 -3.25 6.59
C SER A 67 12.41 -4.00 5.28
N LEU A 68 12.31 -3.33 4.13
CA LEU A 68 12.42 -3.98 2.82
C LEU A 68 13.82 -3.85 2.24
N ASP A 69 14.33 -4.95 1.69
CA ASP A 69 15.62 -4.98 0.98
C ASP A 69 15.52 -4.33 -0.40
N ARG A 70 14.41 -4.54 -1.08
CA ARG A 70 14.14 -3.96 -2.40
C ARG A 70 12.92 -3.04 -2.27
N LEU A 71 13.05 -1.82 -2.75
CA LEU A 71 11.99 -0.83 -2.62
C LEU A 71 11.22 -0.66 -3.92
N PRO A 72 9.96 -1.11 -3.98
CA PRO A 72 9.05 -0.70 -5.06
C PRO A 72 8.71 0.77 -4.88
N GLN A 73 7.95 1.34 -5.82
CA GLN A 73 7.43 2.68 -5.64
C GLN A 73 6.30 2.65 -4.61
N PHE A 74 6.26 3.66 -3.75
CA PHE A 74 5.23 3.79 -2.73
C PHE A 74 4.35 5.00 -2.98
N ILE A 75 3.04 4.81 -2.84
CA ILE A 75 2.08 5.91 -2.77
C ILE A 75 1.43 5.82 -1.40
N PHE A 76 1.63 6.85 -0.60
CA PHE A 76 1.05 6.89 0.74
C PHE A 76 -0.39 7.39 0.67
N THR A 77 -1.28 6.68 1.36
CA THR A 77 -2.69 7.04 1.46
C THR A 77 -2.99 7.43 2.90
N THR A 78 -4.01 8.26 3.09
CA THR A 78 -4.41 8.68 4.42
C THR A 78 -5.82 9.22 4.40
N ALA A 79 -6.54 9.04 5.51
CA ALA A 79 -7.83 9.66 5.74
C ALA A 79 -7.69 11.10 6.25
N TYR A 80 -6.47 11.56 6.54
CA TYR A 80 -6.22 12.89 7.11
C TYR A 80 -5.67 13.82 6.05
N PRO A 81 -6.41 14.86 5.64
CA PRO A 81 -5.99 15.75 4.56
C PRO A 81 -4.65 16.44 4.79
N GLN A 82 -4.29 16.74 6.04
CA GLN A 82 -3.02 17.37 6.34
C GLN A 82 -1.82 16.52 5.91
N TYR A 83 -1.92 15.21 6.03
CA TYR A 83 -0.84 14.31 5.59
C TYR A 83 -0.74 14.28 4.06
N ALA A 84 -1.87 14.34 3.38
CA ALA A 84 -1.87 14.40 1.93
C ALA A 84 -1.18 15.67 1.42
N LEU A 85 -1.37 16.79 2.10
CA LEU A 85 -0.71 18.05 1.74
C LEU A 85 0.78 18.02 2.05
N GLU A 86 1.18 17.43 3.14
CA GLU A 86 2.60 17.31 3.52
C GLU A 86 3.37 16.31 2.68
N GLY A 87 2.67 15.36 2.07
CA GLY A 87 3.27 14.35 1.20
C GLY A 87 3.70 14.88 -0.16
N PHE A 88 3.34 16.10 -0.47
CA PHE A 88 3.75 16.78 -1.68
C PHE A 88 4.87 17.77 -1.40
#